data_4dd93696b9d3843a665e58483d9a2323
#
_entry.id   4dd93696b9d3843a665e58483d9a2323
#
_cell.length_a   1.000
_cell.length_b   1.000
_cell.length_c   1.000
_cell.angle_alpha   90.00
_cell.angle_beta   90.00
_cell.angle_gamma   90.00
#
_symmetry.space_group_name_H-M   'P 1'
#
loop_
_entity.id
_entity.type
_entity.pdbx_description
1 polymer ?
#
loop_
_entity_poly.entity_id
_entity_poly.type
_entity_poly.pdbx_seq_one_letter_code
_entity_poly.pdbx_strand_id
1 'polypeptide(L)'
;MERPLKSMLKTIAGIVAASCLFLSGCAGSDGGASSAITSSSPETSTSTSASPSSTTASSDGKQKLDEIREISETAMQAGDIWTTAVTVTNASIDAMMGENQKPHAGGDDDQYDSSDATTVTLSGTTATVTGDGAEAGDGVVRITQKGTYVFSGEFSGQIQVDTADDGKIRIVLDGATIDSATDAALRVLNADEVVVILADGTTNELSDTNSYAADADGTGAIASKADLTIGGTGTLNVQGNATNAISSSDGLVILDGTINVTSVDDGIRGKDYVVVAGGTISIAAEGDAIQSTNEEDIGRGYFLMTGGDITVTKANKAIDAVTDVMIDGGTIDFTSSGDTVEGAYILLADGSGRITSGDDGLNAAGDGGTPWLAVKGGDWTINAEGDGFDSNGDGNMSGGSLTVYGPTNSGNGAIDVQNGMTISGGTLFAAGAVGMDEAPATDSIQVSIKYQASSTQAAGSEIAIADAQGTTIASYTLEKEAQSFVFSSPKINVDDSYTIMSGGSTLGEAVGGEYTENTMSGGPGGRGR
;
A
#
# COMPACT_ATOMS: atom_id res chain seq x y z
N MET A 1 -12.64 -9.69 44.13
CA MET A 1 -11.27 -10.17 44.37
C MET A 1 -10.39 -9.39 43.40
N GLU A 2 -9.76 -8.36 43.92
CA GLU A 2 -8.91 -7.44 43.16
C GLU A 2 -7.53 -8.07 42.90
N ARG A 3 -6.97 -7.88 41.74
CA ARG A 3 -5.55 -8.09 41.46
C ARG A 3 -4.92 -6.81 40.98
N PRO A 4 -3.75 -6.40 41.50
CA PRO A 4 -3.18 -5.09 41.23
C PRO A 4 -2.29 -5.06 39.99
N LEU A 5 -2.33 -3.95 39.26
CA LEU A 5 -1.40 -3.51 38.23
C LEU A 5 0.04 -3.46 38.76
N LYS A 6 0.99 -3.95 37.98
CA LYS A 6 2.42 -3.66 38.16
C LYS A 6 2.92 -2.83 36.98
N SER A 7 3.21 -1.57 37.28
CA SER A 7 3.96 -0.66 36.46
C SER A 7 5.44 -1.12 36.37
N MET A 8 6.03 -1.17 35.18
CA MET A 8 7.47 -1.21 34.99
C MET A 8 7.94 -0.02 34.17
N LEU A 9 8.53 0.96 34.86
CA LEU A 9 9.39 1.98 34.26
C LEU A 9 10.63 1.30 33.64
N LYS A 10 10.95 1.60 32.39
CA LYS A 10 12.27 1.35 31.80
C LYS A 10 12.98 2.68 31.53
N THR A 11 14.13 2.77 32.12
CA THR A 11 15.08 3.88 32.12
C THR A 11 15.79 3.96 30.76
N ILE A 12 15.79 5.15 30.14
CA ILE A 12 16.55 5.47 28.94
C ILE A 12 17.97 5.86 29.35
N ALA A 13 18.97 5.19 28.80
CA ALA A 13 20.36 5.60 28.87
C ALA A 13 20.81 6.09 27.50
N GLY A 14 21.09 7.39 27.40
CA GLY A 14 21.58 8.03 26.20
C GLY A 14 23.05 7.71 25.89
N ILE A 15 23.37 7.58 24.63
CA ILE A 15 24.73 7.62 24.12
C ILE A 15 24.83 8.72 23.07
N VAL A 16 25.68 9.71 23.37
CA VAL A 16 26.13 10.77 22.48
C VAL A 16 27.30 10.24 21.67
N ALA A 17 27.28 10.34 20.36
CA ALA A 17 28.45 10.15 19.52
C ALA A 17 28.62 11.32 18.54
N ALA A 18 29.82 11.80 18.49
CA ALA A 18 30.26 13.08 17.94
C ALA A 18 30.48 13.03 16.42
N SER A 19 30.20 14.17 15.82
CA SER A 19 30.53 14.56 14.44
C SER A 19 32.03 14.58 14.13
N CYS A 20 32.41 14.12 12.94
CA CYS A 20 33.64 14.53 12.29
C CYS A 20 33.35 14.98 10.85
N LEU A 21 33.51 16.28 10.62
CA LEU A 21 33.63 16.91 9.31
C LEU A 21 34.98 16.58 8.68
N PHE A 22 35.02 16.26 7.40
CA PHE A 22 36.19 16.52 6.55
C PHE A 22 35.73 17.17 5.23
N LEU A 23 36.19 18.40 5.06
CA LEU A 23 36.25 19.15 3.80
C LEU A 23 37.62 18.94 3.15
N SER A 24 37.66 18.77 1.85
CA SER A 24 38.69 19.24 0.88
C SER A 24 38.23 18.73 -0.50
N GLY A 25 38.13 19.47 -1.57
CA GLY A 25 38.76 20.72 -2.01
C GLY A 25 39.52 20.52 -3.31
N CYS A 26 39.06 21.20 -4.40
CA CYS A 26 39.76 21.62 -5.64
C CYS A 26 40.15 20.54 -6.66
N ALA A 27 39.85 20.62 -7.92
CA ALA A 27 39.81 21.61 -9.02
C ALA A 27 40.75 21.19 -10.17
N GLY A 28 40.31 21.45 -11.41
CA GLY A 28 41.15 21.70 -12.59
C GLY A 28 41.11 20.58 -13.65
N SER A 29 40.54 20.73 -14.73
CA SER A 29 40.59 21.54 -15.95
C SER A 29 41.14 20.75 -17.14
N ASP A 30 40.40 20.90 -18.25
CA ASP A 30 40.81 21.00 -19.67
C ASP A 30 41.12 19.74 -20.50
N GLY A 31 40.37 19.67 -21.58
CA GLY A 31 41.00 19.63 -22.91
C GLY A 31 40.64 18.49 -23.85
N GLY A 32 39.71 18.72 -24.76
CA GLY A 32 40.06 18.56 -26.16
C GLY A 32 39.69 17.27 -26.93
N ALA A 33 38.90 17.50 -27.97
CA ALA A 33 38.91 16.97 -29.32
C ALA A 33 38.11 15.69 -29.69
N SER A 34 37.09 16.00 -30.41
CA SER A 34 36.39 15.35 -31.52
C SER A 34 37.08 14.17 -32.22
N SER A 35 36.35 13.08 -32.41
CA SER A 35 36.39 12.28 -33.66
C SER A 35 35.07 11.53 -33.83
N ALA A 36 34.33 11.84 -34.87
CA ALA A 36 33.13 11.15 -35.32
C ALA A 36 33.52 9.79 -35.93
N ILE A 37 32.85 8.73 -35.46
CA ILE A 37 32.76 7.48 -36.20
C ILE A 37 31.28 7.08 -36.23
N THR A 38 30.72 7.06 -37.41
CA THR A 38 29.39 6.56 -37.75
C THR A 38 29.41 5.02 -37.65
N SER A 39 28.59 4.44 -36.79
CA SER A 39 28.20 3.04 -36.89
C SER A 39 26.70 2.91 -36.66
N SER A 40 26.09 2.22 -37.61
CA SER A 40 24.67 1.90 -37.67
C SER A 40 24.23 1.06 -36.48
N SER A 41 23.22 1.53 -35.78
CA SER A 41 22.51 0.80 -34.72
C SER A 41 21.49 -0.17 -35.33
N PRO A 42 21.29 -1.35 -34.75
CA PRO A 42 20.11 -2.16 -34.98
C PRO A 42 18.92 -1.57 -34.21
N GLU A 43 17.78 -1.54 -34.85
CA GLU A 43 16.52 -1.10 -34.25
C GLU A 43 16.14 -2.04 -33.10
N THR A 44 16.21 -1.52 -31.88
CA THR A 44 15.60 -2.15 -30.71
C THR A 44 14.12 -1.76 -30.70
N SER A 45 13.26 -2.72 -30.94
CA SER A 45 11.82 -2.56 -30.73
C SER A 45 11.56 -2.42 -29.22
N THR A 46 11.53 -1.22 -28.72
CA THR A 46 10.94 -0.90 -27.44
C THR A 46 9.43 -1.00 -27.57
N SER A 47 8.84 -2.04 -26.99
CA SER A 47 7.42 -2.04 -26.68
C SER A 47 7.20 -1.00 -25.58
N THR A 48 6.85 0.20 -25.94
CA THR A 48 6.23 1.16 -25.03
C THR A 48 4.83 0.65 -24.72
N SER A 49 4.67 0.00 -23.57
CA SER A 49 3.36 -0.09 -22.95
C SER A 49 2.98 1.35 -22.58
N ALA A 50 2.04 1.94 -23.30
CA ALA A 50 1.45 3.19 -22.90
C ALA A 50 0.69 2.91 -21.59
N SER A 51 1.12 3.51 -20.48
CA SER A 51 0.29 3.59 -19.28
C SER A 51 -1.05 4.21 -19.68
N PRO A 52 -2.18 3.66 -19.24
CA PRO A 52 -3.48 4.28 -19.46
C PRO A 52 -3.48 5.68 -18.86
N SER A 53 -4.19 6.61 -19.51
CA SER A 53 -4.37 7.97 -18.98
C SER A 53 -4.97 7.88 -17.59
N SER A 54 -4.47 8.64 -16.61
CA SER A 54 -4.92 8.62 -15.20
C SER A 54 -6.45 8.74 -15.04
N THR A 55 -7.11 9.49 -15.92
CA THR A 55 -8.58 9.63 -15.94
C THR A 55 -9.32 8.33 -16.29
N THR A 56 -8.77 7.46 -17.13
CA THR A 56 -9.39 6.18 -17.47
C THR A 56 -9.21 5.18 -16.32
N ALA A 57 -8.04 5.15 -15.70
CA ALA A 57 -7.76 4.28 -14.57
C ALA A 57 -8.63 4.61 -13.33
N SER A 58 -8.87 5.91 -13.07
CA SER A 58 -9.76 6.34 -11.98
C SER A 58 -11.22 5.95 -12.23
N SER A 59 -11.73 6.06 -13.48
CA SER A 59 -13.11 5.65 -13.79
C SER A 59 -13.34 4.16 -13.63
N ASP A 60 -12.35 3.34 -13.96
CA ASP A 60 -12.44 1.88 -13.85
C ASP A 60 -12.44 1.46 -12.36
N GLY A 61 -11.63 2.09 -11.52
CA GLY A 61 -11.59 1.82 -10.08
C GLY A 61 -12.89 2.20 -9.36
N LYS A 62 -13.49 3.35 -9.71
CA LYS A 62 -14.81 3.77 -9.19
C LYS A 62 -15.91 2.80 -9.58
N GLN A 63 -15.89 2.29 -10.81
CA GLN A 63 -16.87 1.29 -11.26
C GLN A 63 -16.70 -0.02 -10.48
N LYS A 64 -15.48 -0.50 -10.28
CA LYS A 64 -15.21 -1.69 -9.46
C LYS A 64 -15.70 -1.50 -8.02
N LEU A 65 -15.47 -0.32 -7.42
CA LEU A 65 -15.99 -0.01 -6.10
C LEU A 65 -17.51 -0.14 -6.03
N ASP A 66 -18.24 0.38 -7.01
CA ASP A 66 -19.71 0.27 -7.04
C ASP A 66 -20.18 -1.18 -7.17
N GLU A 67 -19.52 -2.00 -7.99
CA GLU A 67 -19.79 -3.43 -8.13
C GLU A 67 -19.55 -4.18 -6.79
N ILE A 68 -18.44 -3.89 -6.11
CA ILE A 68 -18.10 -4.46 -4.80
C ILE A 68 -19.14 -4.07 -3.73
N ARG A 69 -19.61 -2.83 -3.73
CA ARG A 69 -20.64 -2.37 -2.80
C ARG A 69 -21.97 -3.12 -2.98
N GLU A 70 -22.34 -3.49 -4.20
CA GLU A 70 -23.51 -4.31 -4.47
C GLU A 70 -23.37 -5.73 -3.90
N ILE A 71 -22.18 -6.32 -3.97
CA ILE A 71 -21.87 -7.65 -3.42
C ILE A 71 -22.05 -7.64 -1.90
N SER A 72 -21.38 -6.73 -1.20
CA SER A 72 -21.46 -6.60 0.25
C SER A 72 -22.89 -6.33 0.72
N GLU A 73 -23.66 -5.49 0.02
CA GLU A 73 -25.06 -5.23 0.36
C GLU A 73 -25.93 -6.47 0.21
N THR A 74 -25.70 -7.27 -0.83
CA THR A 74 -26.44 -8.52 -1.06
C THR A 74 -26.12 -9.55 0.02
N ALA A 75 -24.85 -9.70 0.39
CA ALA A 75 -24.40 -10.59 1.46
C ALA A 75 -24.99 -10.18 2.82
N MET A 76 -24.96 -8.89 3.16
CA MET A 76 -25.57 -8.34 4.38
C MET A 76 -27.08 -8.62 4.46
N GLN A 77 -27.82 -8.49 3.35
CA GLN A 77 -29.25 -8.78 3.31
C GLN A 77 -29.56 -10.27 3.43
N ALA A 78 -28.70 -11.14 2.91
CA ALA A 78 -28.83 -12.59 3.02
C ALA A 78 -28.53 -13.11 4.44
N GLY A 79 -27.86 -12.32 5.28
CA GLY A 79 -27.43 -12.72 6.61
C GLY A 79 -26.26 -13.72 6.61
N ASP A 80 -25.60 -13.89 5.47
CA ASP A 80 -24.55 -14.89 5.24
C ASP A 80 -23.13 -14.35 5.48
N ILE A 81 -22.99 -13.13 5.99
CA ILE A 81 -21.72 -12.36 6.10
C ILE A 81 -20.61 -13.09 6.87
N TRP A 82 -20.94 -14.16 7.58
CA TRP A 82 -20.00 -14.75 8.52
C TRP A 82 -19.91 -16.28 8.41
N THR A 83 -20.37 -16.87 7.30
CA THR A 83 -20.48 -18.32 7.16
C THR A 83 -19.58 -18.97 6.13
N THR A 84 -18.96 -18.22 5.26
CA THR A 84 -18.03 -18.72 4.24
C THR A 84 -16.59 -18.37 4.64
N ALA A 85 -15.85 -19.34 5.18
CA ALA A 85 -14.41 -19.16 5.40
C ALA A 85 -13.72 -19.00 4.05
N VAL A 86 -13.22 -17.82 3.74
CA VAL A 86 -12.34 -17.56 2.60
C VAL A 86 -10.99 -18.22 2.88
N THR A 87 -10.51 -19.01 1.95
CA THR A 87 -9.22 -19.69 2.02
C THR A 87 -8.32 -19.21 0.88
N VAL A 88 -7.03 -19.39 1.00
CA VAL A 88 -6.04 -18.97 0.00
C VAL A 88 -6.38 -19.44 -1.43
N THR A 89 -7.04 -20.59 -1.58
CA THR A 89 -7.37 -21.16 -2.90
C THR A 89 -8.67 -20.61 -3.50
N ASN A 90 -9.69 -20.29 -2.68
CA ASN A 90 -10.97 -19.74 -3.14
C ASN A 90 -11.06 -18.21 -2.96
N ALA A 91 -10.01 -17.55 -2.45
CA ALA A 91 -9.95 -16.11 -2.29
C ALA A 91 -10.31 -15.40 -3.61
N SER A 92 -11.12 -14.39 -3.54
CA SER A 92 -11.44 -13.42 -4.59
C SER A 92 -11.96 -12.17 -3.92
N ILE A 93 -11.94 -11.05 -4.62
CA ILE A 93 -12.49 -9.80 -4.10
C ILE A 93 -13.95 -10.01 -3.65
N ASP A 94 -14.77 -10.66 -4.47
CA ASP A 94 -16.17 -10.94 -4.15
C ASP A 94 -16.33 -11.76 -2.87
N ALA A 95 -15.52 -12.81 -2.71
CA ALA A 95 -15.58 -13.67 -1.54
C ALA A 95 -15.18 -12.91 -0.26
N MET A 96 -14.08 -12.14 -0.31
CA MET A 96 -13.59 -11.35 0.82
C MET A 96 -14.56 -10.22 1.16
N MET A 97 -15.05 -9.49 0.16
CA MET A 97 -16.02 -8.41 0.38
C MET A 97 -17.41 -8.93 0.76
N GLY A 98 -17.70 -10.19 0.51
CA GLY A 98 -18.87 -10.87 1.08
C GLY A 98 -18.78 -11.05 2.61
N GLU A 99 -17.60 -11.00 3.20
CA GLU A 99 -17.33 -11.10 4.64
C GLU A 99 -17.01 -9.73 5.27
N ASN A 100 -16.79 -8.68 4.48
CA ASN A 100 -16.39 -7.36 4.92
C ASN A 100 -17.54 -6.34 4.93
N GLN A 101 -17.42 -5.34 5.81
CA GLN A 101 -18.33 -4.20 5.83
C GLN A 101 -18.31 -3.49 4.47
N LYS A 102 -19.49 -3.14 3.98
CA LYS A 102 -19.64 -2.38 2.74
C LYS A 102 -18.99 -0.99 2.87
N PRO A 103 -18.16 -0.56 1.91
CA PRO A 103 -17.69 0.82 1.84
C PRO A 103 -18.86 1.81 1.80
N HIS A 104 -18.80 2.90 2.56
CA HIS A 104 -19.89 3.89 2.66
C HIS A 104 -20.08 4.68 1.36
N ALA A 105 -18.98 5.06 0.68
CA ALA A 105 -19.02 5.90 -0.52
C ALA A 105 -19.20 5.09 -1.81
N GLY A 106 -19.97 5.61 -2.75
CA GLY A 106 -20.04 5.17 -4.14
C GLY A 106 -19.16 6.00 -5.06
N GLY A 107 -18.93 5.53 -6.27
CA GLY A 107 -18.00 6.12 -7.22
C GLY A 107 -18.36 7.54 -7.69
N ASP A 108 -19.59 8.00 -7.47
CA ASP A 108 -20.09 9.33 -7.83
C ASP A 108 -20.30 10.28 -6.63
N ASP A 109 -19.90 9.88 -5.43
CA ASP A 109 -20.10 10.69 -4.21
C ASP A 109 -19.29 11.99 -4.19
N ASP A 110 -18.25 12.10 -4.99
CA ASP A 110 -17.49 13.34 -5.21
C ASP A 110 -18.15 14.36 -6.15
N GLN A 111 -19.36 14.07 -6.64
CA GLN A 111 -20.12 15.01 -7.44
C GLN A 111 -20.95 15.93 -6.55
N TYR A 112 -21.06 17.21 -6.93
CA TYR A 112 -21.86 18.19 -6.21
C TYR A 112 -22.53 19.20 -7.14
N ASP A 113 -23.62 19.81 -6.67
CA ASP A 113 -24.26 20.95 -7.29
C ASP A 113 -23.90 22.23 -6.50
N SER A 114 -23.32 23.19 -7.19
CA SER A 114 -22.92 24.46 -6.60
C SER A 114 -24.04 25.49 -6.51
N SER A 115 -25.24 25.23 -7.08
CA SER A 115 -26.33 26.21 -7.16
C SER A 115 -26.89 26.62 -5.80
N ASP A 116 -26.90 25.69 -4.84
CA ASP A 116 -27.39 25.90 -3.47
C ASP A 116 -26.26 25.84 -2.42
N ALA A 117 -25.00 25.95 -2.86
CA ALA A 117 -23.85 25.85 -1.96
C ALA A 117 -23.69 27.11 -1.09
N THR A 118 -23.39 26.89 0.20
CA THR A 118 -22.90 27.94 1.08
C THR A 118 -21.44 28.25 0.77
N THR A 119 -21.13 29.52 0.48
CA THR A 119 -19.78 29.96 0.16
C THR A 119 -19.07 30.49 1.41
N VAL A 120 -17.85 30.04 1.65
CA VAL A 120 -16.99 30.48 2.74
C VAL A 120 -15.70 31.07 2.19
N THR A 121 -15.58 32.39 2.28
CA THR A 121 -14.35 33.10 1.87
C THR A 121 -13.44 33.26 3.09
N LEU A 122 -12.26 32.66 3.02
CA LEU A 122 -11.23 32.67 4.06
C LEU A 122 -10.30 33.87 3.89
N SER A 123 -9.94 34.55 5.00
CA SER A 123 -9.06 35.74 4.97
C SER A 123 -8.27 35.89 6.28
N GLY A 124 -7.07 35.34 6.31
CA GLY A 124 -6.19 35.36 7.51
C GLY A 124 -6.82 34.61 8.68
N THR A 125 -7.21 35.32 9.74
CA THR A 125 -7.85 34.73 10.96
C THR A 125 -9.36 34.85 10.95
N THR A 126 -9.98 35.30 9.84
CA THR A 126 -11.42 35.52 9.72
C THR A 126 -11.97 34.79 8.49
N ALA A 127 -13.27 34.51 8.53
CA ALA A 127 -13.97 33.96 7.36
C ALA A 127 -15.31 34.68 7.18
N THR A 128 -15.78 34.77 5.96
CA THR A 128 -17.11 35.31 5.61
C THR A 128 -17.95 34.19 5.03
N VAL A 129 -19.08 33.92 5.67
CA VAL A 129 -20.06 32.90 5.24
C VAL A 129 -21.19 33.57 4.48
N THR A 130 -21.56 33.05 3.33
CA THR A 130 -22.71 33.48 2.51
C THR A 130 -23.53 32.23 2.19
N GLY A 131 -24.71 32.14 2.80
CA GLY A 131 -25.61 30.97 2.76
C GLY A 131 -25.96 30.52 4.18
N ASP A 132 -26.51 29.33 4.28
CA ASP A 132 -27.01 28.76 5.52
C ASP A 132 -26.14 27.57 6.01
N GLY A 133 -26.30 27.16 7.25
CA GLY A 133 -25.72 25.95 7.82
C GLY A 133 -24.27 26.04 8.29
N ALA A 134 -23.62 27.21 8.12
CA ALA A 134 -22.29 27.47 8.68
C ALA A 134 -22.19 28.83 9.35
N GLU A 135 -21.34 28.93 10.35
CA GLU A 135 -21.04 30.18 11.08
C GLU A 135 -19.51 30.33 11.24
N ALA A 136 -19.02 31.56 11.13
CA ALA A 136 -17.62 31.90 11.34
C ALA A 136 -17.43 32.79 12.57
N GLY A 137 -16.50 32.43 13.46
CA GLY A 137 -16.15 33.19 14.63
C GLY A 137 -14.99 32.58 15.40
N ASP A 138 -14.21 33.42 16.10
CA ASP A 138 -13.09 32.98 16.94
C ASP A 138 -12.05 32.06 16.27
N GLY A 139 -11.75 32.30 14.99
CA GLY A 139 -10.81 31.48 14.23
C GLY A 139 -11.37 30.11 13.84
N VAL A 140 -12.67 29.88 13.91
CA VAL A 140 -13.33 28.63 13.57
C VAL A 140 -14.50 28.88 12.61
N VAL A 141 -14.60 28.10 11.55
CA VAL A 141 -15.83 27.97 10.74
C VAL A 141 -16.55 26.71 11.19
N ARG A 142 -17.75 26.87 11.77
CA ARG A 142 -18.58 25.73 12.23
C ARG A 142 -19.67 25.42 11.23
N ILE A 143 -19.72 24.17 10.80
CA ILE A 143 -20.79 23.61 9.96
C ILE A 143 -21.71 22.83 10.88
N THR A 144 -23.01 23.19 10.89
CA THR A 144 -24.02 22.65 11.81
C THR A 144 -25.21 22.01 11.10
N GLN A 145 -25.22 21.97 9.78
CA GLN A 145 -26.28 21.38 8.96
C GLN A 145 -25.67 20.63 7.77
N LYS A 146 -26.39 19.63 7.24
CA LYS A 146 -26.03 19.01 5.99
C LYS A 146 -26.12 19.98 4.81
N GLY A 147 -25.28 19.80 3.81
CA GLY A 147 -25.25 20.65 2.62
C GLY A 147 -23.90 20.67 1.94
N THR A 148 -23.75 21.57 0.99
CA THR A 148 -22.50 21.80 0.25
C THR A 148 -21.91 23.16 0.66
N TYR A 149 -20.62 23.15 1.03
CA TYR A 149 -19.87 24.28 1.51
C TYR A 149 -18.61 24.47 0.68
N VAL A 150 -18.48 25.59 -0.02
CA VAL A 150 -17.34 25.90 -0.89
C VAL A 150 -16.39 26.83 -0.15
N PHE A 151 -15.16 26.38 0.07
CA PHE A 151 -14.11 27.10 0.77
C PHE A 151 -13.06 27.62 -0.20
N SER A 152 -12.69 28.90 -0.08
CA SER A 152 -11.60 29.49 -0.87
C SER A 152 -10.82 30.52 -0.06
N GLY A 153 -9.52 30.66 -0.33
CA GLY A 153 -8.62 31.61 0.32
C GLY A 153 -7.78 31.00 1.44
N GLU A 154 -7.18 31.85 2.29
CA GLU A 154 -6.22 31.44 3.32
C GLU A 154 -6.83 31.62 4.73
N PHE A 155 -6.65 30.64 5.61
CA PHE A 155 -7.21 30.66 6.96
C PHE A 155 -6.22 30.11 7.99
N SER A 156 -5.81 30.97 8.92
CA SER A 156 -5.14 30.56 10.15
C SER A 156 -6.18 30.24 11.20
N GLY A 157 -6.76 29.03 11.13
CA GLY A 157 -7.89 28.61 11.94
C GLY A 157 -8.33 27.19 11.62
N GLN A 158 -9.58 26.87 11.91
CA GLN A 158 -10.14 25.52 11.83
C GLN A 158 -11.49 25.50 11.13
N ILE A 159 -11.75 24.47 10.33
CA ILE A 159 -13.10 24.06 9.94
C ILE A 159 -13.56 22.97 10.92
N GLN A 160 -14.72 23.16 11.53
CA GLN A 160 -15.33 22.21 12.45
C GLN A 160 -16.71 21.80 11.95
N VAL A 161 -16.95 20.49 11.88
CA VAL A 161 -18.26 19.91 11.54
C VAL A 161 -18.85 19.29 12.81
N ASP A 162 -20.07 19.71 13.17
CA ASP A 162 -20.80 19.14 14.29
C ASP A 162 -22.31 19.25 14.00
N THR A 163 -22.88 18.17 13.47
CA THR A 163 -24.31 18.09 13.13
C THR A 163 -24.86 16.71 13.41
N ALA A 164 -26.13 16.65 13.76
CA ALA A 164 -26.91 15.42 13.91
C ALA A 164 -27.82 15.18 12.69
N ASP A 165 -27.65 15.93 11.62
CA ASP A 165 -28.43 15.73 10.40
C ASP A 165 -28.02 14.43 9.70
N ASP A 166 -28.99 13.60 9.31
CA ASP A 166 -28.75 12.47 8.45
C ASP A 166 -28.41 12.96 7.02
N GLY A 167 -27.33 12.43 6.44
CA GLY A 167 -26.88 12.69 5.06
C GLY A 167 -25.57 13.45 4.97
N LYS A 168 -25.12 13.63 3.74
CA LYS A 168 -23.76 14.06 3.43
C LYS A 168 -23.52 15.54 3.65
N ILE A 169 -22.35 15.84 4.22
CA ILE A 169 -21.76 17.18 4.23
C ILE A 169 -20.66 17.21 3.19
N ARG A 170 -20.80 18.05 2.17
CA ARG A 170 -19.81 18.23 1.12
C ARG A 170 -18.97 19.48 1.39
N ILE A 171 -17.68 19.29 1.61
CA ILE A 171 -16.68 20.35 1.80
C ILE A 171 -15.88 20.46 0.52
N VAL A 172 -16.21 21.43 -0.32
CA VAL A 172 -15.52 21.70 -1.56
C VAL A 172 -14.35 22.65 -1.28
N LEU A 173 -13.14 22.18 -1.51
CA LEU A 173 -11.92 22.98 -1.40
C LEU A 173 -11.61 23.59 -2.77
N ASP A 174 -11.77 24.91 -2.91
CA ASP A 174 -11.59 25.68 -4.13
C ASP A 174 -10.43 26.69 -3.96
N GLY A 175 -9.22 26.19 -3.87
CA GLY A 175 -8.02 26.97 -3.59
C GLY A 175 -7.98 27.43 -2.12
N ALA A 176 -8.23 26.51 -1.20
CA ALA A 176 -8.23 26.76 0.23
C ALA A 176 -6.90 26.36 0.86
N THR A 177 -6.30 27.26 1.65
CA THR A 177 -5.15 26.98 2.52
C THR A 177 -5.62 27.16 3.97
N ILE A 178 -5.52 26.09 4.77
CA ILE A 178 -5.98 26.09 6.18
C ILE A 178 -4.84 25.60 7.06
N ASP A 179 -4.34 26.49 7.90
CA ASP A 179 -3.27 26.24 8.85
C ASP A 179 -3.78 26.41 10.28
N SER A 180 -3.89 25.31 11.01
CA SER A 180 -4.42 25.32 12.38
C SER A 180 -3.29 25.25 13.41
N ALA A 181 -3.16 26.31 14.20
CA ALA A 181 -2.14 26.36 15.25
C ALA A 181 -2.54 25.61 16.54
N THR A 182 -3.78 25.14 16.68
CA THR A 182 -4.32 24.64 17.95
C THR A 182 -4.93 23.24 17.87
N ASP A 183 -5.33 22.78 16.68
CA ASP A 183 -6.05 21.53 16.49
C ASP A 183 -5.88 21.06 15.02
N ALA A 184 -6.74 20.15 14.54
CA ALA A 184 -6.88 19.80 13.13
C ALA A 184 -7.27 21.02 12.27
N ALA A 185 -6.86 21.07 11.02
CA ALA A 185 -7.37 22.04 10.06
C ALA A 185 -8.84 21.78 9.71
N LEU A 186 -9.19 20.49 9.53
CA LEU A 186 -10.57 20.01 9.40
C LEU A 186 -10.87 19.02 10.53
N ARG A 187 -11.80 19.38 11.41
CA ARG A 187 -12.27 18.56 12.53
C ARG A 187 -13.73 18.17 12.35
N VAL A 188 -14.00 16.89 12.21
CA VAL A 188 -15.38 16.36 12.23
C VAL A 188 -15.64 15.75 13.61
N LEU A 189 -16.52 16.40 14.40
CA LEU A 189 -16.91 15.94 15.73
C LEU A 189 -18.10 14.98 15.67
N ASN A 190 -19.05 15.29 14.78
CA ASN A 190 -20.25 14.51 14.57
C ASN A 190 -20.82 14.82 13.19
N ALA A 191 -21.13 13.79 12.41
CA ALA A 191 -21.80 13.81 11.13
C ALA A 191 -22.27 12.38 10.80
N ASP A 192 -23.11 12.23 9.78
CA ASP A 192 -23.39 10.94 9.15
C ASP A 192 -22.20 10.60 8.22
N GLU A 193 -21.91 11.47 7.25
CA GLU A 193 -20.78 11.31 6.32
C GLU A 193 -20.25 12.70 5.90
N VAL A 194 -18.92 12.81 5.76
CA VAL A 194 -18.25 13.99 5.22
C VAL A 194 -17.51 13.66 3.93
N VAL A 195 -17.79 14.42 2.87
CA VAL A 195 -17.12 14.31 1.58
C VAL A 195 -16.29 15.56 1.33
N VAL A 196 -14.97 15.42 1.28
CA VAL A 196 -14.03 16.48 0.89
C VAL A 196 -13.82 16.41 -0.62
N ILE A 197 -14.21 17.45 -1.33
CA ILE A 197 -14.16 17.51 -2.79
C ILE A 197 -13.11 18.53 -3.22
N LEU A 198 -12.14 18.09 -4.00
CA LEU A 198 -11.06 18.91 -4.53
C LEU A 198 -11.52 19.51 -5.87
N ALA A 199 -11.80 20.81 -5.89
CA ALA A 199 -12.29 21.49 -7.08
C ALA A 199 -11.26 21.42 -8.21
N ASP A 200 -11.74 21.26 -9.44
CA ASP A 200 -10.91 21.07 -10.63
C ASP A 200 -9.89 22.20 -10.82
N GLY A 201 -8.63 21.83 -11.08
CA GLY A 201 -7.53 22.74 -11.33
C GLY A 201 -7.06 23.56 -10.13
N THR A 202 -7.55 23.29 -8.92
CA THR A 202 -7.14 23.96 -7.70
C THR A 202 -6.05 23.21 -6.95
N THR A 203 -5.31 23.94 -6.10
CA THR A 203 -4.40 23.39 -5.10
C THR A 203 -4.86 23.84 -3.73
N ASN A 204 -5.00 22.88 -2.83
CA ASN A 204 -5.48 23.07 -1.47
C ASN A 204 -4.43 22.58 -0.48
N GLU A 205 -4.30 23.25 0.67
CA GLU A 205 -3.30 22.94 1.68
C GLU A 205 -3.96 22.89 3.06
N LEU A 206 -3.78 21.79 3.78
CA LEU A 206 -4.26 21.62 5.15
C LEU A 206 -3.11 21.18 6.05
N SER A 207 -2.92 21.93 7.15
CA SER A 207 -1.92 21.61 8.17
C SER A 207 -2.50 21.77 9.58
N ASP A 208 -2.07 20.89 10.49
CA ASP A 208 -2.50 20.90 11.89
C ASP A 208 -1.48 21.56 12.81
N THR A 209 -1.85 21.60 14.10
CA THR A 209 -0.97 22.05 15.18
C THR A 209 0.31 21.20 15.29
N ASN A 210 1.37 21.76 15.84
CA ASN A 210 2.58 21.02 16.19
C ASN A 210 2.45 20.18 17.49
N SER A 211 1.31 20.27 18.21
CA SER A 211 1.11 19.54 19.46
C SER A 211 -0.36 19.54 19.84
N TYR A 212 -0.92 18.37 20.01
CA TYR A 212 -2.27 18.18 20.57
C TYR A 212 -2.25 18.16 22.09
N ALA A 213 -3.41 18.46 22.71
CA ALA A 213 -3.62 18.20 24.12
C ALA A 213 -3.54 16.68 24.41
N ALA A 214 -3.09 16.32 25.61
CA ALA A 214 -2.90 14.91 25.98
C ALA A 214 -4.22 14.08 26.00
N ASP A 215 -5.35 14.75 26.05
CA ASP A 215 -6.71 14.20 26.02
C ASP A 215 -7.43 14.48 24.68
N ALA A 216 -6.72 14.86 23.65
CA ALA A 216 -7.29 15.07 22.32
C ALA A 216 -7.84 13.74 21.78
N ASP A 217 -9.09 13.79 21.34
CA ASP A 217 -9.80 12.64 20.80
C ASP A 217 -9.81 12.72 19.27
N GLY A 218 -8.99 11.87 18.63
CA GLY A 218 -8.69 11.90 17.20
C GLY A 218 -7.72 13.02 16.83
N THR A 219 -6.66 12.69 16.14
CA THR A 219 -5.57 13.61 15.78
C THR A 219 -5.24 13.48 14.29
N GLY A 220 -4.87 14.58 13.64
CA GLY A 220 -4.52 14.67 12.24
C GLY A 220 -4.90 16.03 11.66
N ALA A 221 -4.27 16.42 10.54
CA ALA A 221 -4.63 17.65 9.85
C ALA A 221 -6.08 17.61 9.33
N ILE A 222 -6.52 16.43 8.91
CA ILE A 222 -7.94 16.06 8.73
C ILE A 222 -8.25 14.98 9.75
N ALA A 223 -9.17 15.25 10.69
CA ALA A 223 -9.56 14.32 11.74
C ALA A 223 -11.09 14.18 11.80
N SER A 224 -11.60 13.00 11.46
CA SER A 224 -13.03 12.69 11.40
C SER A 224 -13.44 11.64 12.43
N LYS A 225 -14.62 11.81 13.02
CA LYS A 225 -15.33 10.79 13.81
C LYS A 225 -16.45 10.12 13.03
N ALA A 226 -16.62 10.48 11.78
CA ALA A 226 -17.63 9.95 10.87
C ALA A 226 -16.95 9.40 9.64
N ASP A 227 -17.70 8.69 8.82
CA ASP A 227 -17.28 8.28 7.50
C ASP A 227 -16.71 9.47 6.71
N LEU A 228 -15.54 9.27 6.11
CA LEU A 228 -14.80 10.28 5.38
C LEU A 228 -14.52 9.83 3.95
N THR A 229 -14.98 10.65 2.99
CA THR A 229 -14.66 10.48 1.57
C THR A 229 -13.80 11.65 1.09
N ILE A 230 -12.78 11.38 0.26
CA ILE A 230 -12.00 12.39 -0.44
C ILE A 230 -12.09 12.11 -1.94
N GLY A 231 -12.41 13.13 -2.75
CA GLY A 231 -12.52 12.99 -4.21
C GLY A 231 -12.42 14.33 -4.93
N GLY A 232 -12.80 14.33 -6.22
CA GLY A 232 -12.60 15.46 -7.12
C GLY A 232 -11.24 15.40 -7.82
N THR A 233 -10.96 16.35 -8.72
CA THR A 233 -9.80 16.30 -9.62
C THR A 233 -8.69 17.31 -9.28
N GLY A 234 -8.86 18.09 -8.21
CA GLY A 234 -7.88 19.04 -7.71
C GLY A 234 -6.71 18.39 -6.97
N THR A 235 -5.85 19.24 -6.41
CA THR A 235 -4.70 18.83 -5.58
C THR A 235 -4.97 19.14 -4.12
N LEU A 236 -4.60 18.22 -3.24
CA LEU A 236 -4.61 18.36 -1.79
C LEU A 236 -3.22 18.04 -1.22
N ASN A 237 -2.62 19.01 -0.55
CA ASN A 237 -1.41 18.83 0.24
C ASN A 237 -1.83 18.78 1.72
N VAL A 238 -1.51 17.68 2.40
CA VAL A 238 -1.83 17.50 3.82
C VAL A 238 -0.55 17.30 4.62
N GLN A 239 -0.41 18.09 5.68
CA GLN A 239 0.72 17.99 6.58
C GLN A 239 0.27 17.73 8.01
N GLY A 240 0.52 16.51 8.51
CA GLY A 240 0.36 16.11 9.90
C GLY A 240 1.62 16.48 10.70
N ASN A 241 1.57 17.63 11.40
CA ASN A 241 2.74 18.16 12.12
C ASN A 241 2.94 17.52 13.49
N ALA A 242 1.88 17.00 14.09
CA ALA A 242 1.92 16.45 15.43
C ALA A 242 1.67 14.93 15.48
N THR A 243 0.90 14.40 14.55
CA THR A 243 0.53 12.98 14.47
C THR A 243 0.23 12.60 13.01
N ASN A 244 -0.93 12.00 12.77
CA ASN A 244 -1.38 11.58 11.44
C ASN A 244 -1.65 12.78 10.52
N ALA A 245 -1.64 12.57 9.22
CA ALA A 245 -2.11 13.62 8.31
C ALA A 245 -3.63 13.53 8.11
N ILE A 246 -4.15 12.36 7.74
CA ILE A 246 -5.58 12.12 7.52
C ILE A 246 -6.02 10.96 8.41
N SER A 247 -7.05 11.18 9.24
CA SER A 247 -7.53 10.18 10.17
C SER A 247 -9.07 10.15 10.22
N SER A 248 -9.67 8.97 10.08
CA SER A 248 -11.07 8.71 10.39
C SER A 248 -11.20 7.66 11.49
N SER A 249 -12.11 7.89 12.44
CA SER A 249 -12.50 6.89 13.46
C SER A 249 -13.55 5.90 12.93
N ASP A 250 -13.91 6.02 11.67
CA ASP A 250 -14.85 5.18 10.93
C ASP A 250 -14.20 4.79 9.58
N GLY A 251 -14.96 4.57 8.51
CA GLY A 251 -14.43 4.29 7.18
C GLY A 251 -13.75 5.50 6.52
N LEU A 252 -12.78 5.24 5.64
CA LEU A 252 -12.12 6.23 4.81
C LEU A 252 -12.08 5.76 3.36
N VAL A 253 -12.60 6.58 2.43
CA VAL A 253 -12.63 6.27 0.99
C VAL A 253 -11.96 7.39 0.21
N ILE A 254 -11.03 7.06 -0.68
CA ILE A 254 -10.44 7.99 -1.65
C ILE A 254 -10.94 7.61 -3.05
N LEU A 255 -11.71 8.51 -3.65
CA LEU A 255 -12.31 8.31 -4.97
C LEU A 255 -11.43 8.83 -6.10
N ASP A 256 -10.74 9.97 -5.89
CA ASP A 256 -9.92 10.63 -6.90
C ASP A 256 -9.10 11.77 -6.28
N GLY A 257 -8.30 12.47 -7.10
CA GLY A 257 -7.51 13.64 -6.75
C GLY A 257 -6.02 13.41 -6.78
N THR A 258 -5.26 14.50 -6.71
CA THR A 258 -3.82 14.44 -6.45
C THR A 258 -3.58 14.75 -4.99
N ILE A 259 -3.21 13.74 -4.20
CA ILE A 259 -3.11 13.85 -2.74
C ILE A 259 -1.66 13.65 -2.31
N ASN A 260 -1.06 14.68 -1.73
CA ASN A 260 0.30 14.64 -1.20
C ASN A 260 0.24 14.71 0.32
N VAL A 261 0.79 13.69 0.98
CA VAL A 261 0.72 13.50 2.42
C VAL A 261 2.11 13.49 3.01
N THR A 262 2.29 14.30 4.06
CA THR A 262 3.46 14.20 4.94
C THR A 262 2.99 14.14 6.40
N SER A 263 3.59 13.29 7.23
CA SER A 263 3.21 13.13 8.64
C SER A 263 4.39 12.77 9.53
N VAL A 264 4.27 13.12 10.80
CA VAL A 264 5.22 12.70 11.87
C VAL A 264 4.79 11.40 12.56
N ASP A 265 3.65 10.86 12.17
CA ASP A 265 3.12 9.55 12.55
C ASP A 265 2.52 8.93 11.29
N ASP A 266 1.31 8.35 11.32
CA ASP A 266 0.73 7.72 10.14
C ASP A 266 0.27 8.73 9.07
N GLY A 267 0.33 8.32 7.81
CA GLY A 267 -0.12 9.14 6.69
C GLY A 267 -1.64 9.22 6.61
N ILE A 268 -2.27 8.09 6.29
CA ILE A 268 -3.71 7.94 6.08
C ILE A 268 -4.22 6.80 6.95
N ARG A 269 -5.15 7.10 7.84
CA ARG A 269 -5.71 6.12 8.76
C ARG A 269 -7.23 6.10 8.70
N GLY A 270 -7.80 4.93 8.45
CA GLY A 270 -9.22 4.64 8.62
C GLY A 270 -9.39 3.54 9.66
N LYS A 271 -10.21 3.75 10.71
CA LYS A 271 -10.35 2.70 11.73
C LYS A 271 -10.99 1.46 11.13
N ASP A 272 -12.15 1.61 10.49
CA ASP A 272 -12.91 0.47 9.99
C ASP A 272 -12.36 -0.08 8.68
N TYR A 273 -11.95 0.80 7.80
CA TYR A 273 -11.29 0.46 6.53
C TYR A 273 -10.67 1.69 5.86
N VAL A 274 -9.75 1.41 4.95
CA VAL A 274 -9.28 2.36 3.95
C VAL A 274 -9.54 1.78 2.56
N VAL A 275 -10.24 2.52 1.72
CA VAL A 275 -10.51 2.14 0.32
C VAL A 275 -9.96 3.20 -0.62
N VAL A 276 -9.21 2.77 -1.63
CA VAL A 276 -8.69 3.64 -2.70
C VAL A 276 -9.26 3.17 -4.03
N ALA A 277 -10.13 3.99 -4.63
CA ALA A 277 -10.74 3.71 -5.92
C ALA A 277 -10.11 4.48 -7.07
N GLY A 278 -9.30 5.50 -6.78
CA GLY A 278 -8.66 6.33 -7.79
C GLY A 278 -7.73 7.37 -7.21
N GLY A 279 -7.27 8.29 -8.08
CA GLY A 279 -6.37 9.38 -7.73
C GLY A 279 -4.90 9.02 -7.82
N THR A 280 -4.06 10.03 -7.60
CA THR A 280 -2.60 9.91 -7.50
C THR A 280 -2.19 10.33 -6.10
N ILE A 281 -1.71 9.38 -5.30
CA ILE A 281 -1.44 9.56 -3.88
C ILE A 281 0.06 9.41 -3.64
N SER A 282 0.67 10.40 -3.00
CA SER A 282 2.09 10.36 -2.60
C SER A 282 2.20 10.55 -1.09
N ILE A 283 2.86 9.62 -0.40
CA ILE A 283 2.95 9.60 1.05
C ILE A 283 4.41 9.54 1.51
N ALA A 284 4.73 10.39 2.50
CA ALA A 284 5.95 10.32 3.29
C ALA A 284 5.58 10.44 4.77
N ALA A 285 5.59 9.31 5.49
CA ALA A 285 5.23 9.20 6.90
C ALA A 285 6.43 8.76 7.75
N GLU A 286 6.47 9.16 9.02
CA GLU A 286 7.43 8.57 9.98
C GLU A 286 6.87 7.27 10.60
N GLY A 287 5.55 7.13 10.69
CA GLY A 287 4.80 5.92 11.03
C GLY A 287 4.43 5.11 9.78
N ASP A 288 3.24 4.56 9.75
CA ASP A 288 2.74 3.79 8.61
C ASP A 288 2.10 4.71 7.57
N ALA A 289 2.26 4.38 6.27
CA ALA A 289 1.72 5.26 5.24
C ALA A 289 0.19 5.15 5.15
N ILE A 290 -0.35 3.93 5.18
CA ILE A 290 -1.79 3.66 5.18
C ILE A 290 -2.09 2.61 6.24
N GLN A 291 -3.03 2.91 7.13
CA GLN A 291 -3.37 2.02 8.25
C GLN A 291 -4.87 1.81 8.39
N SER A 292 -5.29 0.56 8.66
CA SER A 292 -6.65 0.21 9.06
C SER A 292 -6.64 -0.59 10.37
N THR A 293 -7.33 -0.09 11.42
CA THR A 293 -7.00 -0.43 12.81
C THR A 293 -8.13 -1.05 13.62
N ASN A 294 -9.24 -1.49 13.01
CA ASN A 294 -10.32 -2.09 13.77
C ASN A 294 -10.02 -3.55 14.10
N GLU A 295 -9.65 -3.81 15.35
CA GLU A 295 -9.41 -5.14 15.93
C GLU A 295 -10.65 -5.74 16.63
N GLU A 296 -11.73 -4.97 16.76
CA GLU A 296 -12.87 -5.33 17.61
C GLU A 296 -14.06 -5.89 16.83
N ASP A 297 -14.31 -5.33 15.65
CA ASP A 297 -15.49 -5.61 14.86
C ASP A 297 -15.16 -6.49 13.66
N ILE A 298 -15.90 -7.57 13.48
CA ILE A 298 -15.72 -8.49 12.35
C ILE A 298 -16.08 -7.78 11.03
N GLY A 299 -15.30 -8.04 9.98
CA GLY A 299 -15.49 -7.44 8.65
C GLY A 299 -15.02 -6.00 8.55
N ARG A 300 -14.18 -5.57 9.48
CA ARG A 300 -13.53 -4.27 9.50
C ARG A 300 -12.01 -4.45 9.63
N GLY A 301 -11.27 -3.36 9.63
CA GLY A 301 -9.81 -3.39 9.70
C GLY A 301 -9.16 -3.76 8.38
N TYR A 302 -9.81 -3.54 7.23
CA TYR A 302 -9.28 -3.92 5.92
C TYR A 302 -8.80 -2.74 5.08
N PHE A 303 -7.91 -3.04 4.13
CA PHE A 303 -7.52 -2.16 3.03
C PHE A 303 -8.00 -2.74 1.69
N LEU A 304 -8.57 -1.89 0.83
CA LEU A 304 -8.96 -2.26 -0.53
C LEU A 304 -8.50 -1.20 -1.53
N MET A 305 -7.82 -1.63 -2.59
CA MET A 305 -7.48 -0.78 -3.73
C MET A 305 -8.12 -1.34 -5.00
N THR A 306 -8.99 -0.55 -5.63
CA THR A 306 -9.63 -0.91 -6.90
C THR A 306 -9.06 -0.15 -8.08
N GLY A 307 -8.28 0.92 -7.82
CA GLY A 307 -7.63 1.74 -8.84
C GLY A 307 -6.79 2.86 -8.25
N GLY A 308 -6.26 3.73 -9.11
CA GLY A 308 -5.38 4.83 -8.73
C GLY A 308 -3.90 4.45 -8.70
N ASP A 309 -3.07 5.43 -8.34
CA ASP A 309 -1.60 5.28 -8.24
C ASP A 309 -1.16 5.70 -6.84
N ILE A 310 -0.52 4.80 -6.09
CA ILE A 310 -0.02 5.09 -4.75
C ILE A 310 1.50 4.98 -4.73
N THR A 311 2.17 6.05 -4.34
CA THR A 311 3.61 6.09 -4.12
C THR A 311 3.90 6.36 -2.63
N VAL A 312 4.61 5.46 -1.98
CA VAL A 312 5.13 5.64 -0.62
C VAL A 312 6.63 5.80 -0.72
N THR A 313 7.11 7.00 -0.43
CA THR A 313 8.54 7.32 -0.51
C THR A 313 9.27 7.10 0.81
N LYS A 314 8.53 7.05 1.91
CA LYS A 314 9.01 6.80 3.26
C LYS A 314 7.86 6.37 4.15
N ALA A 315 8.03 5.26 4.86
CA ALA A 315 7.14 4.81 5.94
C ALA A 315 7.86 3.75 6.81
N ASN A 316 7.27 3.40 7.94
CA ASN A 316 7.57 2.15 8.65
C ASN A 316 6.97 0.98 7.85
N LYS A 317 5.63 0.98 7.63
CA LYS A 317 4.93 0.10 6.68
C LYS A 317 4.23 0.94 5.62
N ALA A 318 4.09 0.44 4.40
CA ALA A 318 3.31 1.14 3.39
C ALA A 318 1.81 0.88 3.56
N ILE A 319 1.43 -0.36 3.90
CA ILE A 319 0.07 -0.74 4.26
C ILE A 319 0.14 -1.61 5.51
N ASP A 320 -0.64 -1.26 6.53
CA ASP A 320 -0.86 -2.02 7.76
C ASP A 320 -2.36 -2.18 7.98
N ALA A 321 -2.90 -3.37 7.72
CA ALA A 321 -4.31 -3.69 7.92
C ALA A 321 -4.47 -4.85 8.90
N VAL A 322 -5.39 -4.71 9.84
CA VAL A 322 -5.62 -5.75 10.86
C VAL A 322 -6.13 -7.04 10.22
N THR A 323 -6.98 -6.93 9.19
CA THR A 323 -7.59 -8.09 8.55
C THR A 323 -7.11 -8.27 7.12
N ASP A 324 -7.75 -7.65 6.15
CA ASP A 324 -7.53 -7.93 4.74
C ASP A 324 -6.73 -6.82 4.06
N VAL A 325 -5.79 -7.20 3.21
CA VAL A 325 -5.21 -6.35 2.19
C VAL A 325 -5.62 -6.88 0.83
N MET A 326 -6.41 -6.11 0.09
CA MET A 326 -6.92 -6.48 -1.22
C MET A 326 -6.49 -5.46 -2.27
N ILE A 327 -5.77 -5.90 -3.30
CA ILE A 327 -5.42 -5.05 -4.45
C ILE A 327 -6.01 -5.67 -5.71
N ASP A 328 -6.99 -4.97 -6.30
CA ASP A 328 -7.74 -5.38 -7.50
C ASP A 328 -7.53 -4.42 -8.68
N GLY A 329 -6.50 -3.60 -8.62
CA GLY A 329 -6.15 -2.68 -9.71
C GLY A 329 -5.27 -1.55 -9.26
N GLY A 330 -4.89 -0.68 -10.20
CA GLY A 330 -4.02 0.45 -9.96
C GLY A 330 -2.54 0.10 -9.95
N THR A 331 -1.73 1.07 -9.53
CA THR A 331 -0.27 0.95 -9.51
C THR A 331 0.27 1.34 -8.13
N ILE A 332 1.21 0.56 -7.60
CA ILE A 332 1.89 0.89 -6.35
C ILE A 332 3.40 1.01 -6.56
N ASP A 333 4.03 1.96 -5.86
CA ASP A 333 5.49 2.06 -5.72
C ASP A 333 5.81 2.37 -4.25
N PHE A 334 6.19 1.32 -3.51
CA PHE A 334 6.32 1.38 -2.07
C PHE A 334 7.77 1.24 -1.63
N THR A 335 8.16 2.13 -0.70
CA THR A 335 9.43 2.05 0.04
C THR A 335 9.14 2.18 1.53
N SER A 336 9.54 1.18 2.31
CA SER A 336 9.38 1.12 3.77
C SER A 336 10.69 0.76 4.48
N SER A 337 10.75 1.01 5.77
CA SER A 337 11.87 0.61 6.64
C SER A 337 11.62 -0.67 7.42
N GLY A 338 10.36 -1.07 7.62
CA GLY A 338 9.91 -2.34 8.15
C GLY A 338 9.23 -3.16 7.06
N ASP A 339 8.29 -4.02 7.43
CA ASP A 339 7.45 -4.76 6.49
C ASP A 339 6.69 -3.79 5.58
N THR A 340 6.58 -4.11 4.30
CA THR A 340 5.94 -3.14 3.41
C THR A 340 4.43 -3.27 3.42
N VAL A 341 3.91 -4.50 3.31
CA VAL A 341 2.47 -4.78 3.30
C VAL A 341 2.20 -5.85 4.34
N GLU A 342 1.46 -5.50 5.39
CA GLU A 342 1.05 -6.43 6.43
C GLU A 342 -0.49 -6.52 6.53
N GLY A 343 -0.98 -7.74 6.75
CA GLY A 343 -2.37 -8.06 7.00
C GLY A 343 -2.55 -9.54 7.29
N ALA A 344 -3.66 -9.93 7.92
CA ALA A 344 -3.93 -11.34 8.16
C ALA A 344 -4.14 -12.11 6.83
N TYR A 345 -4.79 -11.47 5.88
CA TYR A 345 -5.12 -12.05 4.58
C TYR A 345 -4.74 -11.07 3.46
N ILE A 346 -3.81 -11.46 2.60
CA ILE A 346 -3.32 -10.60 1.51
C ILE A 346 -3.71 -11.20 0.16
N LEU A 347 -4.43 -10.45 -0.65
CA LEU A 347 -4.84 -10.79 -2.01
C LEU A 347 -4.35 -9.77 -3.02
N LEU A 348 -3.44 -10.17 -3.89
CA LEU A 348 -3.07 -9.45 -5.10
C LEU A 348 -3.88 -10.03 -6.27
N ALA A 349 -5.05 -9.42 -6.56
CA ALA A 349 -5.98 -9.91 -7.58
C ALA A 349 -5.64 -9.39 -8.98
N ASP A 350 -5.29 -8.12 -9.09
CA ASP A 350 -4.89 -7.43 -10.32
C ASP A 350 -4.09 -6.16 -9.98
N GLY A 351 -3.59 -5.44 -10.97
CA GLY A 351 -2.78 -4.23 -10.81
C GLY A 351 -1.31 -4.46 -11.11
N SER A 352 -0.47 -3.53 -10.67
CA SER A 352 0.97 -3.65 -10.85
C SER A 352 1.72 -2.89 -9.76
N GLY A 353 2.95 -3.30 -9.49
CA GLY A 353 3.72 -2.51 -8.55
C GLY A 353 5.10 -3.02 -8.21
N ARG A 354 5.78 -2.12 -7.52
CA ARG A 354 7.09 -2.35 -6.94
C ARG A 354 7.02 -2.16 -5.43
N ILE A 355 7.63 -3.09 -4.73
CA ILE A 355 7.79 -3.08 -3.27
C ILE A 355 9.29 -3.10 -2.98
N THR A 356 9.77 -2.12 -2.20
CA THR A 356 11.14 -2.09 -1.66
C THR A 356 11.04 -2.04 -0.15
N SER A 357 11.44 -3.13 0.50
CA SER A 357 11.26 -3.33 1.94
C SER A 357 12.58 -3.34 2.70
N GLY A 358 12.57 -2.71 3.87
CA GLY A 358 13.67 -2.81 4.84
C GLY A 358 13.62 -4.08 5.70
N ASP A 359 12.48 -4.75 5.73
CA ASP A 359 12.24 -6.06 6.33
C ASP A 359 11.44 -6.92 5.35
N ASP A 360 10.26 -7.44 5.68
CA ASP A 360 9.50 -8.32 4.79
C ASP A 360 8.72 -7.54 3.71
N GLY A 361 8.65 -8.10 2.50
CA GLY A 361 7.96 -7.46 1.38
C GLY A 361 6.45 -7.50 1.52
N LEU A 362 5.89 -8.71 1.57
CA LEU A 362 4.50 -9.03 1.88
C LEU A 362 4.51 -9.96 3.09
N ASN A 363 3.83 -9.59 4.17
CA ASN A 363 3.78 -10.36 5.41
C ASN A 363 2.33 -10.67 5.78
N ALA A 364 1.87 -11.90 5.52
CA ALA A 364 0.56 -12.36 5.96
C ALA A 364 0.66 -12.87 7.40
N ALA A 365 0.27 -12.02 8.36
CA ALA A 365 0.34 -12.29 9.80
C ALA A 365 -0.92 -11.80 10.51
N GLY A 366 -1.40 -12.53 11.53
CA GLY A 366 -2.57 -12.14 12.32
C GLY A 366 -3.04 -13.23 13.28
N ASP A 367 -3.87 -12.84 14.24
CA ASP A 367 -4.32 -13.72 15.34
C ASP A 367 -5.70 -14.39 15.09
N GLY A 368 -6.44 -14.04 14.05
CA GLY A 368 -7.85 -14.41 13.87
C GLY A 368 -8.13 -15.73 13.15
N GLY A 369 -7.11 -16.40 12.62
CA GLY A 369 -7.24 -17.62 11.82
C GLY A 369 -5.88 -18.07 11.27
N THR A 370 -5.86 -18.91 10.24
CA THR A 370 -4.63 -19.20 9.50
C THR A 370 -4.39 -18.08 8.51
N PRO A 371 -3.36 -17.25 8.69
CA PRO A 371 -3.03 -16.21 7.72
C PRO A 371 -2.77 -16.80 6.34
N TRP A 372 -2.95 -16.02 5.30
CA TRP A 372 -2.59 -16.46 3.96
C TRP A 372 -2.27 -15.30 3.01
N LEU A 373 -1.44 -15.60 2.02
CA LEU A 373 -1.07 -14.71 0.95
C LEU A 373 -1.37 -15.35 -0.42
N ALA A 374 -2.14 -14.66 -1.26
CA ALA A 374 -2.53 -15.12 -2.59
C ALA A 374 -2.19 -14.10 -3.69
N VAL A 375 -1.52 -14.57 -4.76
CA VAL A 375 -1.32 -13.81 -6.00
C VAL A 375 -2.15 -14.46 -7.10
N LYS A 376 -3.13 -13.73 -7.64
CA LYS A 376 -4.05 -14.20 -8.67
C LYS A 376 -3.93 -13.48 -9.99
N GLY A 377 -3.35 -12.28 -9.97
CA GLY A 377 -3.15 -11.45 -11.15
C GLY A 377 -2.09 -10.40 -10.95
N GLY A 378 -1.98 -9.50 -11.93
CA GLY A 378 -1.09 -8.36 -11.87
C GLY A 378 0.38 -8.65 -12.22
N ASP A 379 1.22 -7.61 -12.09
CA ASP A 379 2.68 -7.66 -12.35
C ASP A 379 3.43 -7.03 -11.15
N TRP A 380 4.09 -7.86 -10.36
CA TRP A 380 4.65 -7.49 -9.06
C TRP A 380 6.14 -7.73 -9.00
N THR A 381 6.87 -6.74 -8.51
CA THR A 381 8.29 -6.85 -8.19
C THR A 381 8.52 -6.50 -6.73
N ILE A 382 9.13 -7.42 -5.99
CA ILE A 382 9.46 -7.27 -4.57
C ILE A 382 10.96 -7.29 -4.41
N ASN A 383 11.51 -6.35 -3.66
CA ASN A 383 12.91 -6.29 -3.25
C ASN A 383 12.96 -6.09 -1.74
N ALA A 384 13.14 -7.17 -0.98
CA ALA A 384 13.05 -7.20 0.47
C ALA A 384 14.40 -7.53 1.14
N GLU A 385 14.71 -6.87 2.25
CA GLU A 385 15.88 -7.21 3.08
C GLU A 385 15.57 -8.35 4.07
N GLY A 386 14.29 -8.54 4.43
CA GLY A 386 13.70 -9.69 5.09
C GLY A 386 13.15 -10.69 4.08
N ASP A 387 12.06 -11.39 4.45
CA ASP A 387 11.38 -12.34 3.58
C ASP A 387 10.61 -11.59 2.47
N GLY A 388 10.65 -12.11 1.24
CA GLY A 388 10.01 -11.41 0.12
C GLY A 388 8.50 -11.66 0.07
N PHE A 389 8.11 -12.92 0.07
CA PHE A 389 6.75 -13.43 0.11
C PHE A 389 6.62 -14.25 1.38
N ASP A 390 6.12 -13.64 2.45
CA ASP A 390 5.98 -14.25 3.76
C ASP A 390 4.53 -14.53 4.12
N SER A 391 4.29 -15.71 4.67
CA SER A 391 3.01 -16.05 5.28
C SER A 391 3.19 -16.96 6.49
N ASN A 392 2.69 -16.49 7.64
CA ASN A 392 2.57 -17.30 8.84
C ASN A 392 1.48 -18.41 8.72
N GLY A 393 1.08 -18.74 7.50
CA GLY A 393 0.09 -19.75 7.19
C GLY A 393 0.24 -20.28 5.77
N ASP A 394 -0.75 -20.05 4.90
CA ASP A 394 -0.80 -20.62 3.55
C ASP A 394 -0.32 -19.63 2.48
N GLY A 395 0.31 -20.12 1.41
CA GLY A 395 0.70 -19.34 0.24
C GLY A 395 0.13 -19.91 -1.05
N ASN A 396 -0.37 -19.07 -1.96
CA ASN A 396 -0.85 -19.51 -3.27
C ASN A 396 -0.54 -18.50 -4.38
N MET A 397 -0.11 -19.01 -5.55
CA MET A 397 -0.10 -18.25 -6.78
C MET A 397 -0.89 -18.97 -7.85
N SER A 398 -1.87 -18.29 -8.46
CA SER A 398 -2.71 -18.87 -9.51
C SER A 398 -2.72 -18.06 -10.82
N GLY A 399 -2.08 -16.89 -10.84
CA GLY A 399 -1.98 -16.03 -12.01
C GLY A 399 -0.97 -14.91 -11.81
N GLY A 400 -0.90 -13.98 -12.77
CA GLY A 400 0.00 -12.83 -12.73
C GLY A 400 1.47 -13.14 -12.95
N SER A 401 2.30 -12.16 -12.66
CA SER A 401 3.76 -12.21 -12.69
C SER A 401 4.29 -11.73 -11.33
N LEU A 402 5.14 -12.54 -10.70
CA LEU A 402 5.76 -12.22 -9.43
C LEU A 402 7.28 -12.41 -9.53
N THR A 403 8.00 -11.32 -9.34
CA THR A 403 9.47 -11.32 -9.26
C THR A 403 9.87 -10.91 -7.85
N VAL A 404 10.63 -11.78 -7.16
CA VAL A 404 11.08 -11.55 -5.79
C VAL A 404 12.60 -11.54 -5.74
N TYR A 405 13.17 -10.44 -5.33
CA TYR A 405 14.55 -10.30 -4.91
C TYR A 405 14.59 -10.32 -3.38
N GLY A 406 14.81 -11.48 -2.82
CA GLY A 406 14.83 -11.72 -1.39
C GLY A 406 16.15 -11.32 -0.74
N PRO A 407 16.34 -11.69 0.54
CA PRO A 407 17.49 -11.27 1.33
C PRO A 407 18.82 -11.83 0.80
N THR A 408 19.90 -11.13 1.15
CA THR A 408 21.27 -11.59 0.89
C THR A 408 21.87 -12.37 2.05
N ASN A 409 21.16 -12.47 3.17
CA ASN A 409 21.52 -13.25 4.35
C ASN A 409 20.76 -14.60 4.37
N SER A 410 21.27 -15.58 5.09
CA SER A 410 20.71 -16.93 5.14
C SER A 410 19.65 -17.13 6.25
N GLY A 411 19.24 -16.05 6.93
CA GLY A 411 18.27 -16.09 8.02
C GLY A 411 16.81 -15.89 7.57
N ASN A 412 16.62 -15.46 6.33
CA ASN A 412 15.35 -15.21 5.68
C ASN A 412 15.39 -15.77 4.25
N GLY A 413 14.26 -15.82 3.54
CA GLY A 413 14.09 -16.36 2.21
C GLY A 413 13.40 -15.42 1.21
N ALA A 414 13.57 -15.63 -0.09
CA ALA A 414 12.74 -14.94 -1.07
C ALA A 414 11.25 -15.35 -0.95
N ILE A 415 11.03 -16.58 -0.47
CA ILE A 415 9.73 -17.17 -0.13
C ILE A 415 9.90 -17.80 1.25
N ASP A 416 9.02 -17.47 2.20
CA ASP A 416 8.85 -18.15 3.50
C ASP A 416 7.35 -18.35 3.74
N VAL A 417 6.88 -19.58 3.75
CA VAL A 417 5.45 -19.90 3.91
C VAL A 417 5.31 -21.08 4.86
N GLN A 418 4.80 -20.80 6.06
CA GLN A 418 4.76 -21.79 7.16
C GLN A 418 4.10 -23.11 6.78
N ASN A 419 3.02 -23.10 6.01
CA ASN A 419 2.31 -24.31 5.56
C ASN A 419 2.68 -24.70 4.12
N GLY A 420 3.65 -23.99 3.49
CA GLY A 420 4.08 -24.18 2.13
C GLY A 420 3.28 -23.37 1.10
N MET A 421 3.97 -23.00 0.02
CA MET A 421 3.37 -22.28 -1.12
C MET A 421 2.91 -23.27 -2.19
N THR A 422 1.71 -23.07 -2.74
CA THR A 422 1.21 -23.78 -3.91
C THR A 422 1.17 -22.87 -5.13
N ILE A 423 1.43 -23.43 -6.33
CA ILE A 423 1.34 -22.68 -7.58
C ILE A 423 0.50 -23.44 -8.62
N SER A 424 -0.46 -22.75 -9.23
CA SER A 424 -1.34 -23.33 -10.24
C SER A 424 -1.36 -22.56 -11.56
N GLY A 425 -0.73 -21.38 -11.60
CA GLY A 425 -0.65 -20.52 -12.78
C GLY A 425 0.27 -19.32 -12.56
N GLY A 426 0.46 -18.51 -13.60
CA GLY A 426 1.29 -17.31 -13.55
C GLY A 426 2.76 -17.57 -13.86
N THR A 427 3.60 -16.56 -13.60
CA THR A 427 5.06 -16.61 -13.73
C THR A 427 5.70 -16.15 -12.43
N LEU A 428 6.47 -17.02 -11.81
CA LEU A 428 7.22 -16.75 -10.58
C LEU A 428 8.72 -16.79 -10.89
N PHE A 429 9.44 -15.75 -10.48
CA PHE A 429 10.89 -15.78 -10.31
C PHE A 429 11.24 -15.31 -8.90
N ALA A 430 11.95 -16.12 -8.13
CA ALA A 430 12.43 -15.75 -6.82
C ALA A 430 13.93 -16.02 -6.73
N ALA A 431 14.68 -15.03 -6.23
CA ALA A 431 16.13 -15.11 -6.11
C ALA A 431 16.56 -14.55 -4.75
N GLY A 432 17.46 -15.24 -4.05
CA GLY A 432 17.94 -14.83 -2.74
C GLY A 432 19.15 -15.63 -2.25
N ALA A 433 19.44 -15.55 -0.96
CA ALA A 433 20.48 -16.36 -0.33
C ALA A 433 20.06 -17.83 -0.25
N VAL A 434 21.03 -18.73 -0.05
CA VAL A 434 20.76 -20.11 0.35
C VAL A 434 20.60 -20.17 1.88
N GLY A 435 19.79 -21.10 2.37
CA GLY A 435 19.58 -21.35 3.81
C GLY A 435 18.13 -21.54 4.14
N MET A 436 17.33 -20.49 4.09
CA MET A 436 15.88 -20.51 4.22
C MET A 436 15.18 -20.34 2.85
N ASP A 437 15.83 -20.76 1.79
CA ASP A 437 15.33 -20.65 0.43
C ASP A 437 14.24 -21.70 0.17
N GLU A 438 12.99 -21.32 0.22
CA GLU A 438 11.84 -22.16 -0.09
C GLU A 438 11.49 -22.15 -1.58
N ALA A 439 10.63 -23.07 -1.98
CA ALA A 439 10.07 -23.17 -3.32
C ALA A 439 8.64 -23.70 -3.24
N PRO A 440 7.79 -23.47 -4.26
CA PRO A 440 6.45 -24.04 -4.28
C PRO A 440 6.47 -25.56 -4.09
N ALA A 441 5.40 -26.09 -3.50
CA ALA A 441 5.24 -27.53 -3.26
C ALA A 441 5.35 -28.32 -4.57
N THR A 442 6.06 -29.45 -4.52
CA THR A 442 6.34 -30.29 -5.72
C THR A 442 5.08 -30.95 -6.30
N ASP A 443 4.00 -31.03 -5.51
CA ASP A 443 2.68 -31.50 -5.94
C ASP A 443 1.78 -30.37 -6.47
N SER A 444 2.31 -29.16 -6.61
CA SER A 444 1.62 -28.03 -7.26
C SER A 444 1.18 -28.37 -8.67
N ILE A 445 0.06 -27.79 -9.11
CA ILE A 445 -0.49 -27.99 -10.47
C ILE A 445 0.50 -27.49 -11.53
N GLN A 446 1.12 -26.33 -11.31
CA GLN A 446 2.17 -25.79 -12.18
C GLN A 446 3.54 -26.18 -11.64
N VAL A 447 4.38 -26.69 -12.54
CA VAL A 447 5.72 -27.18 -12.19
C VAL A 447 6.69 -26.03 -11.97
N SER A 448 7.55 -26.19 -10.97
CA SER A 448 8.65 -25.26 -10.69
C SER A 448 10.02 -25.94 -10.86
N ILE A 449 11.05 -25.12 -10.99
CA ILE A 449 12.46 -25.52 -10.82
C ILE A 449 13.07 -24.71 -9.68
N LYS A 450 14.00 -25.34 -8.94
CA LYS A 450 14.86 -24.71 -7.96
C LYS A 450 16.30 -25.04 -8.28
N TYR A 451 17.17 -24.02 -8.25
CA TYR A 451 18.59 -24.18 -8.48
C TYR A 451 19.42 -23.38 -7.48
N GLN A 452 20.35 -24.06 -6.81
CA GLN A 452 21.32 -23.42 -5.93
C GLN A 452 22.68 -23.37 -6.63
N ALA A 453 23.17 -22.18 -6.90
CA ALA A 453 24.48 -21.99 -7.52
C ALA A 453 25.62 -22.31 -6.54
N SER A 454 26.74 -22.81 -7.04
CA SER A 454 27.93 -23.10 -6.23
C SER A 454 28.62 -21.85 -5.67
N SER A 455 28.27 -20.68 -6.18
CA SER A 455 28.75 -19.37 -5.73
C SER A 455 27.68 -18.32 -5.94
N THR A 456 27.70 -17.28 -5.10
CA THR A 456 26.84 -16.11 -5.22
C THR A 456 27.02 -15.44 -6.57
N GLN A 457 25.91 -15.06 -7.22
CA GLN A 457 25.86 -14.25 -8.43
C GLN A 457 25.67 -12.79 -8.02
N ALA A 458 26.45 -11.89 -8.60
CA ALA A 458 26.45 -10.47 -8.21
C ALA A 458 25.19 -9.75 -8.70
N ALA A 459 24.80 -8.68 -8.01
CA ALA A 459 23.83 -7.72 -8.51
C ALA A 459 24.18 -7.26 -9.94
N GLY A 460 23.19 -7.07 -10.79
CA GLY A 460 23.35 -6.74 -12.21
C GLY A 460 23.64 -7.95 -13.12
N SER A 461 23.83 -9.15 -12.56
CA SER A 461 23.97 -10.37 -13.37
C SER A 461 22.65 -10.74 -14.02
N GLU A 462 22.69 -11.10 -15.29
CA GLU A 462 21.54 -11.66 -15.99
C GLU A 462 21.46 -13.18 -15.71
N ILE A 463 20.36 -13.61 -15.10
CA ILE A 463 20.02 -15.01 -14.88
C ILE A 463 19.05 -15.43 -15.99
N ALA A 464 19.49 -16.35 -16.86
CA ALA A 464 18.67 -16.87 -17.93
C ALA A 464 18.37 -18.36 -17.71
N ILE A 465 17.16 -18.76 -18.05
CA ILE A 465 16.67 -20.14 -18.00
C ILE A 465 16.41 -20.59 -19.42
N ALA A 466 17.08 -21.67 -19.84
CA ALA A 466 16.94 -22.23 -21.19
C ALA A 466 16.43 -23.66 -21.15
N ASP A 467 15.64 -24.04 -22.16
CA ASP A 467 15.15 -25.39 -22.35
C ASP A 467 16.27 -26.34 -22.84
N ALA A 468 15.96 -27.63 -22.96
CA ALA A 468 16.91 -28.66 -23.44
C ALA A 468 17.40 -28.42 -24.87
N GLN A 469 16.78 -27.56 -25.65
CA GLN A 469 17.19 -27.17 -27.01
C GLN A 469 18.08 -25.91 -26.97
N GLY A 470 18.35 -25.34 -25.79
CA GLY A 470 19.14 -24.15 -25.61
C GLY A 470 18.36 -22.85 -25.90
N THR A 471 17.03 -22.90 -25.99
CA THR A 471 16.19 -21.73 -26.17
C THR A 471 15.95 -21.06 -24.82
N THR A 472 16.32 -19.79 -24.69
CA THR A 472 16.01 -19.02 -23.47
C THR A 472 14.49 -18.84 -23.33
N ILE A 473 13.93 -19.36 -22.23
CA ILE A 473 12.48 -19.27 -21.93
C ILE A 473 12.15 -18.12 -20.97
N ALA A 474 13.13 -17.67 -20.17
CA ALA A 474 13.04 -16.51 -19.29
C ALA A 474 14.43 -15.92 -19.00
N SER A 475 14.48 -14.64 -18.69
CA SER A 475 15.70 -13.93 -18.28
C SER A 475 15.35 -12.80 -17.29
N TYR A 476 16.14 -12.67 -16.22
CA TYR A 476 15.97 -11.70 -15.14
C TYR A 476 17.31 -11.06 -14.79
N THR A 477 17.32 -9.76 -14.58
CA THR A 477 18.50 -9.07 -14.06
C THR A 477 18.42 -8.98 -12.54
N LEU A 478 19.41 -9.52 -11.84
CA LEU A 478 19.44 -9.48 -10.38
C LEU A 478 19.58 -8.05 -9.86
N GLU A 479 18.69 -7.64 -8.97
CA GLU A 479 18.82 -6.36 -8.27
C GLU A 479 19.77 -6.44 -7.07
N LYS A 480 19.85 -7.61 -6.45
CA LYS A 480 20.77 -7.94 -5.36
C LYS A 480 21.59 -9.17 -5.70
N GLU A 481 22.63 -9.44 -4.93
CA GLU A 481 23.34 -10.71 -5.05
C GLU A 481 22.43 -11.87 -4.60
N ALA A 482 22.52 -12.99 -5.32
CA ALA A 482 21.72 -14.18 -5.03
C ALA A 482 22.51 -15.46 -5.33
N GLN A 483 22.12 -16.54 -4.68
CA GLN A 483 22.71 -17.87 -4.87
C GLN A 483 21.66 -18.96 -5.09
N SER A 484 20.41 -18.73 -4.65
CA SER A 484 19.26 -19.61 -4.89
C SER A 484 18.30 -18.96 -5.89
N PHE A 485 17.77 -19.75 -6.81
CA PHE A 485 16.86 -19.34 -7.86
C PHE A 485 15.69 -20.32 -7.95
N VAL A 486 14.48 -19.77 -7.85
CA VAL A 486 13.23 -20.51 -8.07
C VAL A 486 12.54 -19.91 -9.29
N PHE A 487 12.07 -20.75 -10.18
CA PHE A 487 11.29 -20.30 -11.33
C PHE A 487 10.14 -21.26 -11.62
N SER A 488 8.97 -20.69 -11.89
CA SER A 488 7.79 -21.42 -12.33
C SER A 488 7.06 -20.64 -13.43
N SER A 489 6.63 -21.33 -14.45
CA SER A 489 5.79 -20.77 -15.50
C SER A 489 5.11 -21.92 -16.28
N PRO A 490 4.10 -21.62 -17.12
CA PRO A 490 3.48 -22.63 -18.00
C PRO A 490 4.44 -23.28 -19.00
N LYS A 491 5.69 -22.82 -19.09
CA LYS A 491 6.72 -23.39 -19.98
C LYS A 491 7.58 -24.47 -19.29
N ILE A 492 7.43 -24.66 -17.98
CA ILE A 492 8.15 -25.69 -17.23
C ILE A 492 7.32 -26.96 -17.20
N ASN A 493 7.94 -28.09 -17.62
CA ASN A 493 7.31 -29.40 -17.59
C ASN A 493 8.00 -30.28 -16.56
N VAL A 494 7.26 -31.21 -15.99
CA VAL A 494 7.81 -32.23 -15.09
C VAL A 494 8.86 -33.10 -15.83
N ASP A 495 9.93 -33.43 -15.12
CA ASP A 495 11.04 -34.28 -15.62
C ASP A 495 11.87 -33.70 -16.80
N ASP A 496 11.52 -32.51 -17.32
CA ASP A 496 12.35 -31.84 -18.33
C ASP A 496 13.54 -31.12 -17.66
N SER A 497 14.69 -31.11 -18.34
CA SER A 497 15.92 -30.46 -17.88
C SER A 497 16.03 -29.03 -18.41
N TYR A 498 16.41 -28.12 -17.54
CA TYR A 498 16.58 -26.70 -17.84
C TYR A 498 17.98 -26.24 -17.45
N THR A 499 18.64 -25.51 -18.35
CA THR A 499 19.96 -24.93 -18.10
C THR A 499 19.81 -23.54 -17.46
N ILE A 500 20.45 -23.33 -16.33
CA ILE A 500 20.54 -22.03 -15.65
C ILE A 500 21.85 -21.38 -16.02
N MET A 501 21.79 -20.14 -16.48
CA MET A 501 22.95 -19.37 -16.95
C MET A 501 23.05 -18.05 -16.18
N SER A 502 24.28 -17.55 -16.03
CA SER A 502 24.58 -16.21 -15.55
C SER A 502 25.55 -15.50 -16.50
N GLY A 503 25.14 -14.31 -16.99
CA GLY A 503 25.96 -13.55 -17.96
C GLY A 503 26.39 -14.38 -19.19
N GLY A 504 25.52 -15.26 -19.67
CA GLY A 504 25.78 -16.16 -20.81
C GLY A 504 26.64 -17.39 -20.48
N SER A 505 27.06 -17.58 -19.23
CA SER A 505 27.81 -18.76 -18.79
C SER A 505 26.88 -19.73 -18.05
N THR A 506 26.98 -21.04 -18.37
CA THR A 506 26.19 -22.05 -17.67
C THR A 506 26.61 -22.16 -16.20
N LEU A 507 25.66 -22.03 -15.28
CA LEU A 507 25.82 -22.32 -13.86
C LEU A 507 25.58 -23.79 -13.56
N GLY A 508 24.56 -24.39 -14.17
CA GLY A 508 24.19 -25.78 -14.02
C GLY A 508 22.83 -26.09 -14.63
N GLU A 509 22.25 -27.21 -14.20
CA GLU A 509 20.96 -27.71 -14.68
C GLU A 509 20.00 -27.91 -13.50
N ALA A 510 18.72 -27.70 -13.75
CA ALA A 510 17.62 -28.04 -12.85
C ALA A 510 16.60 -28.89 -13.61
N VAL A 511 15.90 -29.77 -12.90
CA VAL A 511 14.87 -30.64 -13.49
C VAL A 511 13.50 -30.19 -12.95
N GLY A 512 12.52 -30.10 -13.84
CA GLY A 512 11.17 -29.69 -13.47
C GLY A 512 10.54 -30.64 -12.45
N GLY A 513 10.14 -30.10 -11.30
CA GLY A 513 9.54 -30.84 -10.19
C GLY A 513 10.53 -31.62 -9.31
N GLU A 514 11.82 -31.62 -9.62
CA GLU A 514 12.85 -32.33 -8.84
C GLU A 514 13.69 -31.35 -8.00
N TYR A 515 13.24 -31.03 -6.78
CA TYR A 515 14.00 -30.27 -5.79
C TYR A 515 13.55 -30.62 -4.38
N THR A 516 14.38 -30.28 -3.39
CA THR A 516 13.99 -30.42 -1.98
C THR A 516 13.20 -29.19 -1.57
N GLU A 517 11.97 -29.41 -1.13
CA GLU A 517 11.22 -28.41 -0.41
C GLU A 517 11.91 -28.21 0.95
N ASN A 518 12.37 -27.01 1.25
CA ASN A 518 12.85 -26.72 2.59
C ASN A 518 11.63 -26.45 3.49
N THR A 519 10.94 -27.51 3.86
CA THR A 519 9.97 -27.40 4.95
C THR A 519 10.75 -27.38 6.24
N MET A 520 10.83 -26.24 6.89
CA MET A 520 11.22 -26.20 8.28
C MET A 520 10.15 -26.96 9.07
N SER A 521 10.43 -28.22 9.41
CA SER A 521 9.60 -28.96 10.35
C SER A 521 9.63 -28.18 11.68
N GLY A 522 8.51 -27.57 12.04
CA GLY A 522 8.37 -26.69 13.17
C GLY A 522 9.00 -27.22 14.44
N GLY A 523 10.13 -26.63 14.83
CA GLY A 523 10.56 -26.61 16.20
C GLY A 523 9.80 -25.49 16.92
N PRO A 524 9.29 -25.70 18.16
CA PRO A 524 8.62 -24.65 18.90
C PRO A 524 9.66 -23.65 19.41
N GLY A 525 10.06 -22.73 18.56
CA GLY A 525 10.90 -21.59 18.88
C GLY A 525 10.04 -20.35 19.05
N GLY A 526 9.46 -20.19 20.25
CA GLY A 526 8.80 -18.95 20.61
C GLY A 526 9.76 -17.77 20.46
N ARG A 527 9.59 -16.95 19.48
CA ARG A 527 10.17 -15.60 19.43
C ARG A 527 9.32 -14.72 20.33
N GLY A 528 9.91 -14.29 21.43
CA GLY A 528 9.32 -13.33 22.36
C GLY A 528 9.13 -11.98 21.67
N ARG A 529 7.99 -11.39 21.97
CA ARG A 529 7.61 -9.99 21.74
C ARG A 529 8.63 -9.00 22.28
#